data_d6857d352f9c74478b48e1bfffeee30e
#
_entry.id   d6857d352f9c74478b48e1bfffeee30e
#
_cell.length_a   1.000
_cell.length_b   1.000
_cell.length_c   1.000
_cell.angle_alpha   90.00
_cell.angle_beta   90.00
_cell.angle_gamma   90.00
#
_symmetry.space_group_name_H-M   'P 1'
#
loop_
_entity.id
_entity.type
_entity.pdbx_description
1 polymer ?
#
loop_
_entity_poly.entity_id
_entity_poly.type
_entity_poly.pdbx_seq_one_letter_code
_entity_poly.pdbx_strand_id
1 'polypeptide(L)'
;MTRPDIDPVAAFLEPRHSQVAAAVNTFGQNQLVRKPDPDTDAEARIRARALVPLLAAAGLYNAVKKLDLRAVSLIREGLAWHSPLADEVYALQALGSMPIRLGGSEALQARWLPSIDDGKLMCGFAMTEMDAGSDVGAMTTRATR
;
A
#
# COMPACT_ATOMS: atom_id res chain seq x y z
N MET A 1 -20.78 -10.09 6.53
CA MET A 1 -20.49 -8.65 6.34
C MET A 1 -20.45 -8.39 4.84
N THR A 2 -21.25 -7.47 4.33
CA THR A 2 -21.25 -7.07 2.91
C THR A 2 -19.97 -6.28 2.62
N ARG A 3 -19.43 -6.42 1.40
CA ARG A 3 -18.27 -5.65 0.92
C ARG A 3 -18.57 -4.13 0.96
N PRO A 4 -17.55 -3.26 0.96
CA PRO A 4 -17.77 -1.84 0.69
C PRO A 4 -18.54 -1.65 -0.62
N ASP A 5 -19.55 -0.77 -0.56
CA ASP A 5 -20.38 -0.46 -1.72
C ASP A 5 -19.74 0.66 -2.54
N ILE A 6 -19.49 0.39 -3.82
CA ILE A 6 -18.88 1.37 -4.73
C ILE A 6 -19.91 2.21 -5.49
N ASP A 7 -21.21 1.91 -5.38
CA ASP A 7 -22.27 2.64 -6.10
C ASP A 7 -22.28 4.15 -5.79
N PRO A 8 -22.07 4.61 -4.55
CA PRO A 8 -22.03 6.04 -4.24
C PRO A 8 -20.93 6.82 -4.99
N VAL A 9 -19.86 6.14 -5.40
CA VAL A 9 -18.71 6.74 -6.09
C VAL A 9 -18.60 6.30 -7.55
N ALA A 10 -19.57 5.56 -8.06
CA ALA A 10 -19.54 4.97 -9.40
C ALA A 10 -19.31 5.99 -10.51
N ALA A 11 -19.81 7.23 -10.35
CA ALA A 11 -19.62 8.31 -11.33
C ALA A 11 -18.13 8.69 -11.55
N PHE A 12 -17.26 8.38 -10.60
CA PHE A 12 -15.82 8.65 -10.68
C PHE A 12 -15.00 7.45 -11.15
N LEU A 13 -15.65 6.30 -11.37
CA LEU A 13 -15.00 5.03 -11.67
C LEU A 13 -15.16 4.65 -13.14
N GLU A 14 -14.18 3.91 -13.64
CA GLU A 14 -14.24 3.23 -14.93
C GLU A 14 -14.62 1.75 -14.71
N PRO A 15 -15.11 1.01 -15.72
CA PRO A 15 -15.53 -0.39 -15.56
C PRO A 15 -14.45 -1.30 -14.94
N ARG A 16 -13.17 -1.04 -15.22
CA ARG A 16 -12.05 -1.79 -14.61
C ARG A 16 -11.97 -1.66 -13.09
N HIS A 17 -12.43 -0.56 -12.52
CA HIS A 17 -12.39 -0.32 -11.08
C HIS A 17 -13.34 -1.24 -10.31
N SER A 18 -14.46 -1.62 -10.90
CA SER A 18 -15.36 -2.63 -10.33
C SER A 18 -14.66 -3.99 -10.20
N GLN A 19 -13.80 -4.33 -11.16
CA GLN A 19 -12.99 -5.56 -11.09
C GLN A 19 -11.95 -5.48 -9.97
N VAL A 20 -11.34 -4.30 -9.78
CA VAL A 20 -10.39 -4.07 -8.65
C VAL A 20 -11.10 -4.25 -7.32
N ALA A 21 -12.27 -3.62 -7.13
CA ALA A 21 -13.06 -3.76 -5.90
C ALA A 21 -13.47 -5.22 -5.64
N ALA A 22 -13.86 -5.96 -6.68
CA ALA A 22 -14.17 -7.38 -6.56
C ALA A 22 -12.93 -8.22 -6.19
N ALA A 23 -11.79 -7.95 -6.82
CA ALA A 23 -10.54 -8.67 -6.57
C ALA A 23 -10.03 -8.47 -5.13
N VAL A 24 -10.03 -7.24 -4.61
CA VAL A 24 -9.60 -6.98 -3.24
C VAL A 24 -10.55 -7.59 -2.22
N ASN A 25 -11.87 -7.58 -2.48
CA ASN A 25 -12.82 -8.24 -1.61
C ASN A 25 -12.60 -9.76 -1.57
N THR A 26 -12.38 -10.39 -2.73
CA THR A 26 -12.06 -11.82 -2.81
C THR A 26 -10.76 -12.14 -2.07
N PHE A 27 -9.72 -11.32 -2.23
CA PHE A 27 -8.48 -11.45 -1.48
C PHE A 27 -8.74 -11.35 0.02
N GLY A 28 -9.48 -10.34 0.47
CA GLY A 28 -9.83 -10.14 1.87
C GLY A 28 -10.54 -11.36 2.45
N GLN A 29 -11.56 -11.87 1.76
CA GLN A 29 -12.31 -13.05 2.19
C GLN A 29 -11.46 -14.32 2.31
N ASN A 30 -10.53 -14.52 1.39
CA ASN A 30 -9.73 -15.75 1.33
C ASN A 30 -8.47 -15.70 2.20
N GLN A 31 -7.85 -14.52 2.37
CA GLN A 31 -6.53 -14.38 2.99
C GLN A 31 -6.54 -13.67 4.34
N LEU A 32 -7.52 -12.79 4.58
CA LEU A 32 -7.54 -11.92 5.75
C LEU A 32 -8.61 -12.29 6.79
N VAL A 33 -9.60 -13.10 6.38
CA VAL A 33 -10.73 -13.41 7.24
C VAL A 33 -10.31 -14.13 8.52
N ARG A 34 -10.77 -13.58 9.65
CA ARG A 34 -10.87 -14.25 10.96
C ARG A 34 -9.57 -14.50 11.73
N LYS A 35 -8.51 -13.79 11.43
CA LYS A 35 -7.42 -13.69 12.40
C LYS A 35 -7.76 -12.55 13.34
N PRO A 36 -7.78 -12.76 14.67
CA PRO A 36 -7.90 -11.66 15.60
C PRO A 36 -6.77 -10.67 15.36
N ASP A 37 -6.97 -9.40 15.72
CA ASP A 37 -5.90 -8.42 15.64
C ASP A 37 -4.70 -8.90 16.47
N PRO A 38 -3.46 -8.53 16.08
CA PRO A 38 -2.28 -8.92 16.83
C PRO A 38 -2.29 -8.27 18.21
N ASP A 39 -2.04 -9.06 19.25
CA ASP A 39 -2.04 -8.57 20.62
C ASP A 39 -0.75 -7.83 20.99
N THR A 40 0.30 -8.00 20.19
CA THR A 40 1.62 -7.41 20.45
C THR A 40 2.23 -6.81 19.20
N ASP A 41 3.10 -5.80 19.38
CA ASP A 41 3.87 -5.20 18.29
C ASP A 41 4.75 -6.24 17.56
N ALA A 42 5.32 -7.18 18.28
CA ALA A 42 6.12 -8.25 17.68
C ALA A 42 5.29 -9.13 16.74
N GLU A 43 4.08 -9.50 17.13
CA GLU A 43 3.16 -10.27 16.29
C GLU A 43 2.71 -9.45 15.09
N ALA A 44 2.37 -8.16 15.28
CA ALA A 44 2.00 -7.25 14.20
C ALA A 44 3.11 -7.16 13.14
N ARG A 45 4.37 -7.05 13.55
CA ARG A 45 5.53 -7.02 12.64
C ARG A 45 5.71 -8.31 11.85
N ILE A 46 5.50 -9.47 12.48
CA ILE A 46 5.57 -10.77 11.80
C ILE A 46 4.46 -10.86 10.74
N ARG A 47 3.23 -10.50 11.11
CA ARG A 47 2.09 -10.51 10.19
C ARG A 47 2.26 -9.51 9.05
N ALA A 48 2.74 -8.30 9.35
CA ALA A 48 3.00 -7.27 8.34
C ALA A 48 4.00 -7.76 7.27
N ARG A 49 5.12 -8.36 7.70
CA ARG A 49 6.11 -8.93 6.77
C ARG A 49 5.53 -10.02 5.88
N ALA A 50 4.65 -10.87 6.41
CA ALA A 50 4.00 -11.92 5.65
C ALA A 50 2.97 -11.37 4.64
N LEU A 51 2.35 -10.22 4.93
CA LEU A 51 1.36 -9.58 4.04
C LEU A 51 2.00 -9.00 2.77
N VAL A 52 3.22 -8.46 2.84
CA VAL A 52 3.87 -7.80 1.69
C VAL A 52 3.92 -8.71 0.45
N PRO A 53 4.47 -9.93 0.50
CA PRO A 53 4.47 -10.83 -0.66
C PRO A 53 3.08 -11.34 -1.04
N LEU A 54 2.14 -11.47 -0.10
CA LEU A 54 0.78 -11.90 -0.40
C LEU A 54 0.02 -10.86 -1.21
N LEU A 55 0.16 -9.57 -0.85
CA LEU A 55 -0.42 -8.44 -1.58
C LEU A 55 0.19 -8.33 -2.99
N ALA A 56 1.50 -8.57 -3.13
CA ALA A 56 2.19 -8.60 -4.41
C ALA A 56 1.67 -9.73 -5.29
N ALA A 57 1.60 -10.96 -4.77
CA ALA A 57 1.11 -12.14 -5.49
C ALA A 57 -0.35 -11.99 -5.94
N ALA A 58 -1.16 -11.27 -5.17
CA ALA A 58 -2.53 -10.90 -5.56
C ALA A 58 -2.59 -9.79 -6.61
N GLY A 59 -1.46 -9.21 -7.04
CA GLY A 59 -1.38 -8.14 -8.03
C GLY A 59 -1.89 -6.79 -7.54
N LEU A 60 -2.08 -6.59 -6.23
CA LEU A 60 -2.68 -5.37 -5.70
C LEU A 60 -1.76 -4.15 -5.88
N TYR A 61 -0.43 -4.34 -5.92
CA TYR A 61 0.51 -3.25 -6.21
C TYR A 61 0.49 -2.75 -7.67
N ASN A 62 -0.24 -3.42 -8.58
CA ASN A 62 -0.38 -2.95 -9.96
C ASN A 62 -1.05 -1.56 -10.06
N ALA A 63 -1.94 -1.22 -9.14
CA ALA A 63 -2.54 0.11 -9.05
C ALA A 63 -1.49 1.18 -8.74
N VAL A 64 -0.55 0.87 -7.84
CA VAL A 64 0.56 1.74 -7.46
C VAL A 64 1.53 1.92 -8.64
N LYS A 65 1.88 0.83 -9.34
CA LYS A 65 2.76 0.86 -10.53
C LYS A 65 2.21 1.78 -11.61
N LYS A 66 0.90 1.77 -11.80
CA LYS A 66 0.19 2.56 -12.83
C LYS A 66 -0.19 3.96 -12.36
N LEU A 67 0.09 4.31 -11.10
CA LEU A 67 -0.35 5.55 -10.45
C LEU A 67 -1.88 5.76 -10.56
N ASP A 68 -2.65 4.67 -10.55
CA ASP A 68 -4.11 4.70 -10.57
C ASP A 68 -4.66 4.94 -9.17
N LEU A 69 -4.79 6.21 -8.79
CA LEU A 69 -5.20 6.59 -7.42
C LEU A 69 -6.61 6.13 -7.07
N ARG A 70 -7.51 6.01 -8.06
CA ARG A 70 -8.86 5.48 -7.83
C ARG A 70 -8.82 4.00 -7.47
N ALA A 71 -8.03 3.23 -8.21
CA ALA A 71 -7.78 1.82 -7.88
C ALA A 71 -7.09 1.66 -6.52
N VAL A 72 -6.09 2.50 -6.21
CA VAL A 72 -5.43 2.51 -4.90
C VAL A 72 -6.42 2.77 -3.78
N SER A 73 -7.34 3.74 -3.93
CA SER A 73 -8.36 4.05 -2.92
C SER A 73 -9.31 2.87 -2.69
N LEU A 74 -9.79 2.23 -3.74
CA LEU A 74 -10.65 1.04 -3.64
C LEU A 74 -9.95 -0.15 -2.97
N ILE A 75 -8.65 -0.34 -3.28
CA ILE A 75 -7.86 -1.40 -2.65
C ILE A 75 -7.71 -1.12 -1.15
N ARG A 76 -7.37 0.11 -0.78
CA ARG A 76 -7.22 0.51 0.61
C ARG A 76 -8.52 0.33 1.40
N GLU A 77 -9.63 0.81 0.86
CA GLU A 77 -10.95 0.63 1.48
C GLU A 77 -11.29 -0.85 1.67
N GLY A 78 -11.10 -1.66 0.63
CA GLY A 78 -11.35 -3.10 0.69
C GLY A 78 -10.43 -3.83 1.68
N LEU A 79 -9.14 -3.47 1.74
CA LEU A 79 -8.20 -4.04 2.70
C LEU A 79 -8.55 -3.64 4.13
N ALA A 80 -8.82 -2.34 4.38
CA ALA A 80 -9.18 -1.83 5.70
C ALA A 80 -10.46 -2.49 6.24
N TRP A 81 -11.42 -2.78 5.36
CA TRP A 81 -12.65 -3.50 5.72
C TRP A 81 -12.39 -4.89 6.31
N HIS A 82 -11.39 -5.60 5.80
CA HIS A 82 -11.04 -6.94 6.21
C HIS A 82 -9.96 -6.98 7.29
N SER A 83 -8.98 -6.07 7.23
CA SER A 83 -7.84 -5.98 8.14
C SER A 83 -7.18 -4.61 8.06
N PRO A 84 -7.30 -3.76 9.10
CA PRO A 84 -6.57 -2.48 9.17
C PRO A 84 -5.06 -2.65 8.98
N LEU A 85 -4.48 -3.72 9.52
CA LEU A 85 -3.06 -4.02 9.33
C LEU A 85 -2.70 -4.25 7.85
N ALA A 86 -3.57 -4.90 7.08
CA ALA A 86 -3.32 -5.12 5.66
C ALA A 86 -3.39 -3.82 4.85
N ASP A 87 -4.30 -2.92 5.18
CA ASP A 87 -4.36 -1.57 4.59
C ASP A 87 -3.09 -0.78 4.91
N GLU A 88 -2.66 -0.77 6.17
CA GLU A 88 -1.46 -0.05 6.59
C GLU A 88 -0.21 -0.57 5.86
N VAL A 89 -0.04 -1.88 5.77
CA VAL A 89 1.07 -2.50 5.01
C VAL A 89 1.03 -2.10 3.54
N TYR A 90 -0.14 -2.14 2.93
CA TYR A 90 -0.32 -1.73 1.54
C TYR A 90 0.00 -0.24 1.34
N ALA A 91 -0.52 0.61 2.22
CA ALA A 91 -0.31 2.06 2.16
C ALA A 91 1.16 2.42 2.30
N LEU A 92 1.86 1.85 3.28
CA LEU A 92 3.28 2.11 3.50
C LEU A 92 4.16 1.58 2.37
N GLN A 93 3.84 0.43 1.81
CA GLN A 93 4.54 -0.10 0.64
C GLN A 93 4.35 0.81 -0.58
N ALA A 94 3.14 1.30 -0.79
CA ALA A 94 2.84 2.26 -1.85
C ALA A 94 3.59 3.58 -1.64
N LEU A 95 3.40 4.21 -0.48
CA LEU A 95 3.95 5.51 -0.14
C LEU A 95 5.47 5.51 -0.13
N GLY A 96 6.10 4.50 0.51
CA GLY A 96 7.56 4.38 0.59
C GLY A 96 8.24 4.16 -0.75
N SER A 97 7.53 3.63 -1.76
CA SER A 97 8.05 3.48 -3.12
C SER A 97 7.94 4.76 -3.98
N MET A 98 7.07 5.72 -3.60
CA MET A 98 6.79 6.91 -4.41
C MET A 98 8.01 7.79 -4.70
N PRO A 99 8.91 8.10 -3.73
CA PRO A 99 10.08 8.92 -4.03
C PRO A 99 10.95 8.32 -5.13
N ILE A 100 11.08 6.97 -5.15
CA ILE A 100 11.85 6.28 -6.19
C ILE A 100 11.09 6.32 -7.51
N ARG A 101 9.76 6.09 -7.51
CA ARG A 101 8.93 6.07 -8.72
C ARG A 101 8.86 7.42 -9.42
N LEU A 102 8.72 8.49 -8.64
CA LEU A 102 8.47 9.83 -9.18
C LEU A 102 9.73 10.63 -9.39
N GLY A 103 10.76 10.45 -8.54
CA GLY A 103 11.97 11.27 -8.53
C GLY A 103 13.28 10.49 -8.67
N GLY A 104 13.24 9.18 -8.63
CA GLY A 104 14.44 8.35 -8.78
C GLY A 104 14.95 8.34 -10.22
N SER A 105 16.30 8.30 -10.40
CA SER A 105 16.89 8.05 -11.71
C SER A 105 16.47 6.67 -12.24
N GLU A 106 16.56 6.45 -13.55
CA GLU A 106 16.27 5.17 -14.18
C GLU A 106 17.06 4.02 -13.54
N ALA A 107 18.32 4.27 -13.18
CA ALA A 107 19.17 3.29 -12.50
C ALA A 107 18.64 2.93 -11.10
N LEU A 108 18.16 3.90 -10.33
CA LEU A 108 17.52 3.65 -9.03
C LEU A 108 16.19 2.91 -9.17
N GLN A 109 15.38 3.31 -10.14
CA GLN A 109 14.11 2.63 -10.41
C GLN A 109 14.34 1.17 -10.82
N ALA A 110 15.25 0.93 -11.78
CA ALA A 110 15.59 -0.41 -12.24
C ALA A 110 16.18 -1.29 -11.13
N ARG A 111 16.94 -0.72 -10.21
CA ARG A 111 17.53 -1.43 -9.08
C ARG A 111 16.53 -1.85 -8.02
N TRP A 112 15.58 -1.00 -7.66
CA TRP A 112 14.77 -1.20 -6.46
C TRP A 112 13.31 -1.59 -6.74
N LEU A 113 12.67 -0.98 -7.75
CA LEU A 113 11.24 -1.16 -7.97
C LEU A 113 10.84 -2.61 -8.25
N PRO A 114 11.59 -3.43 -9.02
CA PRO A 114 11.18 -4.82 -9.23
C PRO A 114 11.05 -5.62 -7.94
N SER A 115 12.00 -5.48 -7.02
CA SER A 115 11.94 -6.21 -5.74
C SER A 115 10.88 -5.66 -4.79
N ILE A 116 10.59 -4.36 -4.84
CA ILE A 116 9.51 -3.73 -4.09
C ILE A 116 8.16 -4.23 -4.61
N ASP A 117 7.98 -4.22 -5.92
CA ASP A 117 6.74 -4.60 -6.59
C ASP A 117 6.41 -6.08 -6.45
N ASP A 118 7.45 -6.93 -6.41
CA ASP A 118 7.32 -8.37 -6.16
C ASP A 118 7.13 -8.70 -4.66
N GLY A 119 7.12 -7.69 -3.79
CA GLY A 119 6.97 -7.90 -2.34
C GLY A 119 8.17 -8.57 -1.68
N LYS A 120 9.36 -8.53 -2.31
CA LYS A 120 10.61 -9.04 -1.75
C LYS A 120 11.27 -8.07 -0.78
N LEU A 121 10.97 -6.78 -0.94
CA LEU A 121 11.43 -5.70 -0.07
C LEU A 121 10.23 -4.98 0.53
N MET A 122 10.32 -4.69 1.80
CA MET A 122 9.34 -3.88 2.53
C MET A 122 9.79 -2.42 2.51
N CYS A 123 8.89 -1.53 2.14
CA CYS A 123 9.10 -0.09 2.18
C CYS A 123 8.56 0.51 3.47
N GLY A 124 9.14 1.65 3.85
CA GLY A 124 8.66 2.53 4.90
C GLY A 124 8.78 3.97 4.45
N PHE A 125 8.13 4.86 5.18
CA PHE A 125 8.17 6.29 4.92
C PHE A 125 8.44 7.03 6.23
N ALA A 126 9.51 7.84 6.25
CA ALA A 126 9.90 8.63 7.41
C ALA A 126 10.34 10.02 6.92
N MET A 127 9.44 10.99 6.99
CA MET A 127 9.68 12.34 6.47
C MET A 127 9.65 13.40 7.58
N THR A 128 8.84 13.19 8.61
CA THR A 128 8.66 14.14 9.70
C THR A 128 9.93 14.24 10.56
N GLU A 129 10.39 15.45 10.82
CA GLU A 129 11.47 15.79 11.76
C GLU A 129 10.89 16.52 12.97
N MET A 130 11.70 16.75 14.00
CA MET A 130 11.26 17.45 15.22
C MET A 130 10.69 18.84 14.91
N ASP A 131 11.33 19.56 13.98
CA ASP A 131 10.97 20.94 13.62
C ASP A 131 10.30 21.05 12.23
N ALA A 132 10.05 19.93 11.55
CA ALA A 132 9.46 19.91 10.21
C ALA A 132 8.39 18.81 10.10
N GLY A 133 7.13 19.20 10.29
CA GLY A 133 5.96 18.35 10.08
C GLY A 133 5.21 18.76 8.82
N SER A 134 4.18 19.59 8.97
CA SER A 134 3.40 20.10 7.83
C SER A 134 4.21 20.97 6.88
N ASP A 135 5.20 21.70 7.40
CA ASP A 135 6.17 22.43 6.59
C ASP A 135 7.34 21.53 6.22
N VAL A 136 7.15 20.70 5.20
CA VAL A 136 8.21 19.84 4.66
C VAL A 136 9.38 20.63 4.05
N GLY A 137 9.19 21.90 3.70
CA GLY A 137 10.26 22.77 3.21
C GLY A 137 11.30 23.09 4.29
N ALA A 138 10.94 22.97 5.58
CA ALA A 138 11.83 23.20 6.70
C ALA A 138 12.71 22.00 7.09
N MET A 139 12.64 20.87 6.36
CA MET A 139 13.48 19.69 6.63
C MET A 139 14.97 20.01 6.54
N THR A 140 15.72 19.50 7.52
CA THR A 140 17.18 19.72 7.65
C THR A 140 18.01 18.47 7.40
N THR A 141 17.40 17.28 7.37
CA THR A 141 18.07 16.03 7.07
C THR A 141 18.75 16.07 5.71
N ARG A 142 20.03 15.72 5.66
CA ARG A 142 20.85 15.74 4.46
C ARG A 142 21.57 14.42 4.26
N ALA A 143 21.70 14.00 3.01
CA ALA A 143 22.57 12.91 2.62
C ALA A 143 23.93 13.47 2.16
N THR A 144 25.03 12.95 2.72
CA THR A 144 26.40 13.24 2.27
C THR A 144 27.00 12.00 1.63
N ARG A 145 27.84 12.20 0.59
CA ARG A 145 28.62 11.15 -0.07
C ARG A 145 29.97 10.99 0.61
#